data_858e5fac1c411145f5805331aec7bd13
#
_entry.id   858e5fac1c411145f5805331aec7bd13
#
_cell.length_a   1.000
_cell.length_b   1.000
_cell.length_c   1.000
_cell.angle_alpha   90.00
_cell.angle_beta   90.00
_cell.angle_gamma   90.00
#
_symmetry.space_group_name_H-M   'P 1'
#
loop_
_entity.id
_entity.type
_entity.pdbx_description
1 polymer ?
#
loop_
_entity_poly.entity_id
_entity_poly.type
_entity_poly.pdbx_seq_one_letter_code
_entity_poly.pdbx_strand_id
1 'polypeptide(L)'
;MNYLNQLKRITLKNCSIIGKDLYLNSAVLIPIIVLDNTEFVLFQKRSSSVRQPGEVSFPGGHFDARYDKDFLSTAIRETCEELGIGKNSIEVLGSIGTLVAPMGVIVDAYLGIININSLDELRIDHNEVERVFLIPLEFFVNNIPDEYFTRLELHPYITKEDGELVNLLPVKELGLPQKYSLPWTHGKHRVLVYKTSEEIIWGITAELIFELSKKLKEQSDKEL
;
A
#
# COMPACT_ATOMS: atom_id res chain seq x y z
N MET A 1 -37.95 -20.87 -8.58
CA MET A 1 -36.49 -20.84 -8.58
C MET A 1 -36.04 -21.10 -7.14
N ASN A 2 -35.18 -22.10 -6.87
CA ASN A 2 -34.80 -22.42 -5.49
C ASN A 2 -33.51 -21.69 -5.13
N TYR A 3 -33.64 -20.50 -4.54
CA TYR A 3 -32.49 -19.67 -4.10
C TYR A 3 -31.59 -20.37 -3.08
N LEU A 4 -32.11 -21.29 -2.25
CA LEU A 4 -31.30 -22.00 -1.24
C LEU A 4 -30.15 -22.79 -1.88
N ASN A 5 -30.37 -23.44 -3.01
CA ASN A 5 -29.30 -24.16 -3.71
C ASN A 5 -28.29 -23.22 -4.36
N GLN A 6 -28.73 -22.04 -4.82
CA GLN A 6 -27.86 -21.00 -5.35
C GLN A 6 -27.00 -20.38 -4.21
N LEU A 7 -27.62 -20.06 -3.05
CA LEU A 7 -26.93 -19.54 -1.86
C LEU A 7 -25.80 -20.48 -1.39
N LYS A 8 -26.05 -21.79 -1.37
CA LYS A 8 -25.01 -22.77 -1.03
C LYS A 8 -23.82 -22.80 -2.00
N ARG A 9 -24.02 -22.37 -3.25
CA ARG A 9 -22.96 -22.34 -4.29
C ARG A 9 -22.15 -21.06 -4.29
N ILE A 10 -22.72 -19.94 -3.83
CA ILE A 10 -22.05 -18.63 -3.81
C ILE A 10 -21.21 -18.39 -2.54
N THR A 11 -21.31 -19.28 -1.54
CA THR A 11 -20.48 -19.18 -0.35
C THR A 11 -19.02 -19.47 -0.72
N LEU A 12 -18.16 -18.51 -0.41
CA LEU A 12 -16.72 -18.63 -0.68
C LEU A 12 -16.07 -19.55 0.33
N LYS A 13 -15.17 -20.43 -0.15
CA LYS A 13 -14.33 -21.26 0.73
C LYS A 13 -13.20 -20.46 1.39
N ASN A 14 -12.78 -19.36 0.77
CA ASN A 14 -11.72 -18.47 1.25
C ASN A 14 -12.29 -17.10 1.59
N CYS A 15 -11.74 -16.46 2.61
CA CYS A 15 -12.07 -15.07 2.92
C CYS A 15 -11.69 -14.16 1.75
N SER A 16 -12.60 -13.25 1.39
CA SER A 16 -12.36 -12.19 0.42
C SER A 16 -12.86 -10.85 0.96
N ILE A 17 -12.29 -9.76 0.48
CA ILE A 17 -12.77 -8.42 0.81
C ILE A 17 -14.00 -8.14 -0.06
N ILE A 18 -15.17 -8.00 0.57
CA ILE A 18 -16.42 -7.67 -0.13
C ILE A 18 -16.31 -6.27 -0.70
N GLY A 19 -16.64 -6.11 -1.98
CA GLY A 19 -16.55 -4.84 -2.68
C GLY A 19 -15.12 -4.40 -3.01
N LYS A 20 -14.15 -5.33 -3.04
CA LYS A 20 -12.75 -5.03 -3.41
C LYS A 20 -12.66 -4.28 -4.74
N ASP A 21 -13.53 -4.56 -5.68
CA ASP A 21 -13.64 -3.93 -7.00
C ASP A 21 -14.02 -2.44 -6.96
N LEU A 22 -14.58 -1.97 -5.83
CA LEU A 22 -14.90 -0.55 -5.60
C LEU A 22 -13.69 0.27 -5.13
N TYR A 23 -12.59 -0.40 -4.82
CA TYR A 23 -11.35 0.21 -4.32
C TYR A 23 -10.31 0.31 -5.43
N LEU A 24 -9.39 1.26 -5.26
CA LEU A 24 -8.17 1.30 -6.04
C LEU A 24 -7.26 0.16 -5.57
N ASN A 25 -7.09 -0.84 -6.40
CA ASN A 25 -6.31 -2.03 -6.07
C ASN A 25 -4.89 -1.90 -6.62
N SER A 26 -3.91 -2.03 -5.75
CA SER A 26 -2.48 -1.95 -6.07
C SER A 26 -1.72 -3.10 -5.44
N ALA A 27 -0.54 -3.36 -5.95
CA ALA A 27 0.40 -4.30 -5.37
C ALA A 27 1.79 -3.70 -5.34
N VAL A 28 2.53 -3.97 -4.27
CA VAL A 28 3.90 -3.51 -4.08
C VAL A 28 4.83 -4.67 -3.73
N LEU A 29 6.07 -4.57 -4.14
CA LEU A 29 7.13 -5.40 -3.62
C LEU A 29 7.88 -4.61 -2.54
N ILE A 30 8.11 -5.20 -1.38
CA ILE A 30 9.05 -4.70 -0.37
C ILE A 30 10.41 -5.33 -0.71
N PRO A 31 11.33 -4.58 -1.36
CA PRO A 31 12.55 -5.16 -1.87
C PRO A 31 13.63 -5.18 -0.80
N ILE A 32 14.19 -6.34 -0.57
CA ILE A 32 15.39 -6.53 0.26
C ILE A 32 16.59 -6.69 -0.65
N ILE A 33 17.67 -5.99 -0.34
CA ILE A 33 18.98 -6.13 -0.99
C ILE A 33 19.99 -6.50 0.07
N VAL A 34 20.84 -7.49 -0.22
CA VAL A 34 21.91 -7.90 0.68
C VAL A 34 23.24 -7.42 0.12
N LEU A 35 23.89 -6.49 0.81
CA LEU A 35 25.22 -5.97 0.47
C LEU A 35 26.14 -6.17 1.66
N ASP A 36 27.32 -6.74 1.44
CA ASP A 36 28.33 -6.98 2.48
C ASP A 36 27.76 -7.67 3.73
N ASN A 37 26.91 -8.68 3.54
CA ASN A 37 26.19 -9.43 4.59
C ASN A 37 25.26 -8.56 5.46
N THR A 38 24.81 -7.42 4.92
CA THR A 38 23.83 -6.55 5.57
C THR A 38 22.57 -6.47 4.72
N GLU A 39 21.41 -6.66 5.33
CA GLU A 39 20.12 -6.56 4.68
C GLU A 39 19.65 -5.10 4.67
N PHE A 40 19.34 -4.60 3.48
CA PHE A 40 18.79 -3.28 3.26
C PHE A 40 17.39 -3.37 2.66
N VAL A 41 16.54 -2.43 3.02
CA VAL A 41 15.27 -2.19 2.33
C VAL A 41 15.51 -1.13 1.28
N LEU A 42 15.13 -1.40 0.03
CA LEU A 42 15.16 -0.42 -1.04
C LEU A 42 13.85 0.37 -1.05
N PHE A 43 13.99 1.67 -1.11
CA PHE A 43 12.90 2.63 -1.31
C PHE A 43 13.15 3.42 -2.58
N GLN A 44 12.06 3.93 -3.16
CA GLN A 44 12.11 4.88 -4.26
C GLN A 44 11.44 6.19 -3.89
N LYS A 45 11.97 7.29 -4.41
CA LYS A 45 11.33 8.60 -4.39
C LYS A 45 10.64 8.82 -5.72
N ARG A 46 9.35 9.12 -5.69
CA ARG A 46 8.52 9.31 -6.86
C ARG A 46 8.92 10.59 -7.60
N SER A 47 8.97 10.52 -8.93
CA SER A 47 9.29 11.67 -9.77
C SER A 47 8.21 12.76 -9.68
N SER A 48 8.52 13.95 -10.18
CA SER A 48 7.58 15.06 -10.27
C SER A 48 6.48 14.84 -11.31
N SER A 49 6.63 13.85 -12.18
CA SER A 49 5.73 13.57 -13.32
C SER A 49 4.58 12.64 -12.99
N VAL A 50 4.61 11.99 -11.83
CA VAL A 50 3.61 10.99 -11.43
C VAL A 50 2.70 11.52 -10.32
N ARG A 51 1.63 10.79 -10.05
CA ARG A 51 0.74 11.06 -8.92
C ARG A 51 1.51 10.98 -7.61
N GLN A 52 1.25 11.91 -6.66
CA GLN A 52 1.96 12.03 -5.38
C GLN A 52 3.48 12.23 -5.57
N PRO A 53 3.90 13.32 -6.23
CA PRO A 53 5.28 13.57 -6.54
C PRO A 53 6.12 13.77 -5.26
N GLY A 54 7.36 13.26 -5.27
CA GLY A 54 8.30 13.39 -4.16
C GLY A 54 8.00 12.51 -2.95
N GLU A 55 6.92 11.72 -2.96
CA GLU A 55 6.67 10.76 -1.88
C GLU A 55 7.60 9.54 -1.99
N VAL A 56 7.90 8.95 -0.85
CA VAL A 56 8.67 7.70 -0.75
C VAL A 56 7.72 6.52 -0.83
N SER A 57 8.03 5.57 -1.71
CA SER A 57 7.23 4.36 -1.89
C SER A 57 8.11 3.12 -2.05
N PHE A 58 7.47 1.96 -1.99
CA PHE A 58 8.00 0.73 -2.56
C PHE A 58 7.68 0.67 -4.05
N PRO A 59 8.47 -0.05 -4.86
CA PRO A 59 8.11 -0.35 -6.24
C PRO A 59 6.77 -1.06 -6.30
N GLY A 60 5.91 -0.63 -7.24
CA GLY A 60 4.58 -1.20 -7.39
C GLY A 60 3.59 -0.28 -8.06
N GLY A 61 2.43 -0.82 -8.39
CA GLY A 61 1.42 -0.09 -9.14
C GLY A 61 0.05 -0.73 -9.11
N HIS A 62 -0.80 -0.28 -10.03
CA HIS A 62 -2.17 -0.75 -10.16
C HIS A 62 -2.24 -2.10 -10.85
N PHE A 63 -3.15 -2.94 -10.35
CA PHE A 63 -3.50 -4.18 -11.03
C PHE A 63 -4.18 -3.88 -12.36
N ASP A 64 -3.63 -4.44 -13.44
CA ASP A 64 -4.23 -4.37 -14.78
C ASP A 64 -4.42 -5.78 -15.34
N ALA A 65 -5.67 -6.23 -15.40
CA ALA A 65 -6.04 -7.57 -15.88
C ALA A 65 -5.61 -7.87 -17.34
N ARG A 66 -5.14 -6.85 -18.10
CA ARG A 66 -4.60 -7.06 -19.46
C ARG A 66 -3.18 -7.63 -19.42
N TYR A 67 -2.41 -7.34 -18.36
CA TYR A 67 -1.01 -7.71 -18.21
C TYR A 67 -0.77 -8.64 -17.03
N ASP A 68 -1.60 -8.52 -15.98
CA ASP A 68 -1.38 -9.16 -14.70
C ASP A 68 -2.39 -10.31 -14.49
N LYS A 69 -1.89 -11.50 -14.17
CA LYS A 69 -2.74 -12.62 -13.80
C LYS A 69 -3.21 -12.57 -12.34
N ASP A 70 -2.43 -11.90 -11.49
CA ASP A 70 -2.64 -11.75 -10.05
C ASP A 70 -1.84 -10.53 -9.52
N PHE A 71 -2.09 -10.13 -8.27
CA PHE A 71 -1.41 -8.99 -7.64
C PHE A 71 0.10 -9.20 -7.45
N LEU A 72 0.57 -10.43 -7.30
CA LEU A 72 2.00 -10.71 -7.27
C LEU A 72 2.65 -10.39 -8.63
N SER A 73 2.01 -10.77 -9.72
CA SER A 73 2.51 -10.44 -11.06
C SER A 73 2.55 -8.93 -11.30
N THR A 74 1.58 -8.16 -10.76
CA THR A 74 1.63 -6.68 -10.77
C THR A 74 2.87 -6.18 -10.04
N ALA A 75 3.08 -6.58 -8.78
CA ALA A 75 4.22 -6.13 -7.98
C ALA A 75 5.57 -6.42 -8.68
N ILE A 76 5.71 -7.60 -9.29
CA ILE A 76 6.93 -7.98 -10.01
C ILE A 76 7.09 -7.14 -11.30
N ARG A 77 6.04 -6.98 -12.10
CA ARG A 77 6.08 -6.20 -13.34
C ARG A 77 6.49 -4.76 -13.08
N GLU A 78 5.80 -4.10 -12.18
CA GLU A 78 6.08 -2.71 -11.79
C GLU A 78 7.51 -2.55 -11.24
N THR A 79 7.96 -3.49 -10.39
CA THR A 79 9.33 -3.47 -9.89
C THR A 79 10.36 -3.59 -11.03
N CYS A 80 10.10 -4.46 -12.02
CA CYS A 80 10.97 -4.57 -13.19
C CYS A 80 10.99 -3.30 -14.03
N GLU A 81 9.82 -2.66 -14.24
CA GLU A 81 9.66 -1.46 -15.04
C GLU A 81 10.32 -0.25 -14.33
N GLU A 82 10.00 0.00 -13.07
CA GLU A 82 10.49 1.14 -12.29
C GLU A 82 11.99 1.08 -12.00
N LEU A 83 12.52 -0.12 -11.68
CA LEU A 83 13.94 -0.29 -11.33
C LEU A 83 14.81 -0.72 -12.54
N GLY A 84 14.21 -1.05 -13.67
CA GLY A 84 14.92 -1.49 -14.88
C GLY A 84 15.67 -2.80 -14.71
N ILE A 85 15.12 -3.76 -13.95
CA ILE A 85 15.73 -5.06 -13.70
C ILE A 85 14.93 -6.19 -14.35
N GLY A 86 15.62 -7.31 -14.59
CA GLY A 86 14.96 -8.52 -15.09
C GLY A 86 14.20 -9.25 -13.97
N LYS A 87 13.08 -9.90 -14.31
CA LYS A 87 12.32 -10.72 -13.36
C LYS A 87 13.16 -11.78 -12.65
N ASN A 88 14.19 -12.31 -13.31
CA ASN A 88 15.07 -13.32 -12.73
C ASN A 88 15.98 -12.76 -11.61
N SER A 89 16.09 -11.44 -11.49
CA SER A 89 16.79 -10.79 -10.38
C SER A 89 15.93 -10.70 -9.12
N ILE A 90 14.64 -11.08 -9.19
CA ILE A 90 13.70 -11.00 -8.07
C ILE A 90 13.42 -12.40 -7.55
N GLU A 91 13.81 -12.67 -6.31
CA GLU A 91 13.40 -13.85 -5.55
C GLU A 91 12.24 -13.49 -4.63
N VAL A 92 11.03 -13.98 -4.92
CA VAL A 92 9.84 -13.72 -4.11
C VAL A 92 9.83 -14.61 -2.89
N LEU A 93 9.81 -14.01 -1.69
CA LEU A 93 9.72 -14.73 -0.42
C LEU A 93 8.27 -15.03 -0.03
N GLY A 94 7.32 -14.15 -0.38
CA GLY A 94 5.90 -14.36 -0.11
C GLY A 94 5.10 -13.09 0.13
N SER A 95 3.83 -13.26 0.52
CA SER A 95 2.94 -12.15 0.87
C SER A 95 3.13 -11.74 2.34
N ILE A 96 3.20 -10.44 2.57
CA ILE A 96 3.18 -9.85 3.93
C ILE A 96 1.73 -9.66 4.40
N GLY A 97 0.81 -9.41 3.48
CA GLY A 97 -0.60 -9.19 3.76
C GLY A 97 -1.22 -8.14 2.84
N THR A 98 -2.47 -7.81 3.13
CA THR A 98 -3.24 -6.79 2.40
C THR A 98 -3.54 -5.63 3.33
N LEU A 99 -3.09 -4.44 2.99
CA LEU A 99 -3.44 -3.20 3.67
C LEU A 99 -4.70 -2.59 3.03
N VAL A 100 -5.71 -2.30 3.86
CA VAL A 100 -6.92 -1.55 3.46
C VAL A 100 -6.80 -0.14 4.01
N ALA A 101 -6.54 0.83 3.14
CA ALA A 101 -6.41 2.22 3.53
C ALA A 101 -7.78 2.94 3.46
N PRO A 102 -8.09 3.84 4.41
CA PRO A 102 -9.41 4.48 4.50
C PRO A 102 -9.74 5.40 3.32
N MET A 103 -8.75 5.78 2.50
CA MET A 103 -8.94 6.59 1.29
C MET A 103 -9.44 5.79 0.09
N GLY A 104 -9.93 4.57 0.28
CA GLY A 104 -10.42 3.72 -0.81
C GLY A 104 -9.31 3.03 -1.60
N VAL A 105 -8.18 2.75 -0.96
CA VAL A 105 -7.03 2.04 -1.54
C VAL A 105 -6.83 0.71 -0.84
N ILE A 106 -6.59 -0.34 -1.61
CA ILE A 106 -6.17 -1.66 -1.13
C ILE A 106 -4.79 -1.95 -1.73
N VAL A 107 -3.84 -2.34 -0.88
CA VAL A 107 -2.47 -2.65 -1.28
C VAL A 107 -2.12 -4.06 -0.84
N ASP A 108 -1.90 -4.96 -1.79
CA ASP A 108 -1.33 -6.27 -1.54
C ASP A 108 0.20 -6.14 -1.51
N ALA A 109 0.82 -6.47 -0.38
CA ALA A 109 2.26 -6.32 -0.15
C ALA A 109 2.98 -7.67 -0.20
N TYR A 110 4.05 -7.71 -0.98
CA TYR A 110 4.92 -8.89 -1.14
C TYR A 110 6.34 -8.56 -0.70
N LEU A 111 7.02 -9.53 -0.14
CA LEU A 111 8.42 -9.45 0.22
C LEU A 111 9.26 -10.19 -0.83
N GLY A 112 10.36 -9.59 -1.26
CA GLY A 112 11.27 -10.24 -2.19
C GLY A 112 12.69 -9.74 -2.04
N ILE A 113 13.65 -10.58 -2.43
CA ILE A 113 15.07 -10.23 -2.51
C ILE A 113 15.36 -9.81 -3.94
N ILE A 114 16.04 -8.67 -4.10
CA ILE A 114 16.60 -8.26 -5.38
C ILE A 114 18.06 -8.64 -5.40
N ASN A 115 18.41 -9.58 -6.28
CA ASN A 115 19.75 -10.11 -6.44
C ASN A 115 20.58 -9.17 -7.34
N ILE A 116 21.20 -8.16 -6.74
CA ILE A 116 22.17 -7.25 -7.34
C ILE A 116 23.34 -7.06 -6.39
N ASN A 117 24.51 -6.68 -6.92
CA ASN A 117 25.71 -6.43 -6.12
C ASN A 117 25.94 -4.93 -5.87
N SER A 118 25.28 -4.06 -6.62
CA SER A 118 25.36 -2.60 -6.50
C SER A 118 24.09 -1.95 -7.05
N LEU A 119 23.72 -0.78 -6.54
CA LEU A 119 22.63 0.05 -7.10
C LEU A 119 22.93 0.51 -8.54
N ASP A 120 24.18 0.51 -8.99
CA ASP A 120 24.57 0.86 -10.36
C ASP A 120 24.08 -0.15 -11.41
N GLU A 121 23.64 -1.33 -10.98
CA GLU A 121 23.01 -2.31 -11.88
C GLU A 121 21.56 -1.94 -12.24
N LEU A 122 20.93 -1.05 -11.48
CA LEU A 122 19.58 -0.57 -11.75
C LEU A 122 19.56 0.35 -12.98
N ARG A 123 18.46 0.29 -13.71
CA ARG A 123 18.17 1.17 -14.85
C ARG A 123 16.83 1.84 -14.63
N ILE A 124 16.83 2.76 -13.65
CA ILE A 124 15.63 3.42 -13.14
C ILE A 124 14.88 4.14 -14.25
N ASP A 125 13.56 3.97 -14.31
CA ASP A 125 12.72 4.82 -15.15
C ASP A 125 12.51 6.19 -14.49
N HIS A 126 13.29 7.17 -14.93
CA HIS A 126 13.24 8.53 -14.39
C HIS A 126 11.93 9.29 -14.69
N ASN A 127 11.04 8.74 -15.53
CA ASN A 127 9.69 9.30 -15.67
C ASN A 127 8.84 9.02 -14.43
N GLU A 128 9.10 7.90 -13.73
CA GLU A 128 8.32 7.47 -12.56
C GLU A 128 9.08 7.59 -11.25
N VAL A 129 10.40 7.36 -11.28
CA VAL A 129 11.28 7.30 -10.10
C VAL A 129 12.35 8.38 -10.19
N GLU A 130 12.38 9.31 -9.23
CA GLU A 130 13.43 10.34 -9.12
C GLU A 130 14.78 9.71 -8.76
N ARG A 131 14.79 8.90 -7.70
CA ARG A 131 15.94 8.16 -7.19
C ARG A 131 15.53 6.97 -6.35
N VAL A 132 16.46 6.06 -6.14
CA VAL A 132 16.35 4.98 -5.15
C VAL A 132 17.36 5.18 -4.03
N PHE A 133 17.09 4.62 -2.87
CA PHE A 133 17.99 4.65 -1.72
C PHE A 133 17.76 3.42 -0.84
N LEU A 134 18.75 3.13 0.00
CA LEU A 134 18.76 1.99 0.89
C LEU A 134 18.75 2.43 2.34
N ILE A 135 17.99 1.73 3.16
CA ILE A 135 18.02 1.86 4.61
C ILE A 135 18.24 0.47 5.21
N PRO A 136 19.18 0.29 6.15
CA PRO A 136 19.36 -1.00 6.80
C PRO A 136 18.04 -1.50 7.40
N LEU A 137 17.69 -2.77 7.16
CA LEU A 137 16.48 -3.38 7.72
C LEU A 137 16.47 -3.31 9.24
N GLU A 138 17.65 -3.46 9.85
CA GLU A 138 17.86 -3.32 11.29
C GLU A 138 17.38 -1.98 11.85
N PHE A 139 17.47 -0.89 11.06
CA PHE A 139 16.94 0.41 11.47
C PHE A 139 15.45 0.31 11.83
N PHE A 140 14.64 -0.34 11.00
CA PHE A 140 13.19 -0.47 11.24
C PHE A 140 12.87 -1.47 12.36
N VAL A 141 13.72 -2.47 12.54
CA VAL A 141 13.59 -3.41 13.67
C VAL A 141 13.88 -2.71 15.00
N ASN A 142 14.88 -1.82 15.05
CA ASN A 142 15.31 -1.20 16.31
C ASN A 142 14.62 0.13 16.62
N ASN A 143 13.95 0.76 15.65
CA ASN A 143 13.27 2.03 15.84
C ASN A 143 11.75 1.91 15.73
N ILE A 144 11.04 2.59 16.60
CA ILE A 144 9.60 2.74 16.56
C ILE A 144 9.28 4.03 15.80
N PRO A 145 8.34 4.02 14.82
CA PRO A 145 7.97 5.25 14.12
C PRO A 145 7.21 6.22 15.05
N ASP A 146 7.30 7.51 14.75
CA ASP A 146 6.40 8.49 15.35
C ASP A 146 4.97 8.21 14.89
N GLU A 147 4.00 8.35 15.81
CA GLU A 147 2.59 8.11 15.53
C GLU A 147 1.82 9.44 15.56
N TYR A 148 1.14 9.74 14.48
CA TYR A 148 0.25 10.89 14.33
C TYR A 148 -1.16 10.42 13.95
N PHE A 149 -2.13 11.34 14.04
CA PHE A 149 -3.52 11.02 13.73
C PHE A 149 -4.12 12.11 12.85
N THR A 150 -4.86 11.67 11.85
CA THR A 150 -5.75 12.53 11.06
C THR A 150 -7.21 12.20 11.40
N ARG A 151 -8.13 13.13 11.12
CA ARG A 151 -9.56 12.93 11.28
C ARG A 151 -10.17 12.58 9.93
N LEU A 152 -10.94 11.52 9.88
CA LEU A 152 -11.69 11.12 8.71
C LEU A 152 -13.16 11.49 8.89
N GLU A 153 -13.73 12.25 7.95
CA GLU A 153 -15.14 12.63 7.93
C GLU A 153 -15.81 12.19 6.64
N LEU A 154 -17.03 11.69 6.77
CA LEU A 154 -17.92 11.38 5.66
C LEU A 154 -18.93 12.53 5.53
N HIS A 155 -19.01 13.11 4.34
CA HIS A 155 -19.90 14.21 4.03
C HIS A 155 -21.05 13.71 3.14
N PRO A 156 -22.33 13.90 3.53
CA PRO A 156 -23.47 13.52 2.70
C PRO A 156 -23.74 14.49 1.56
N TYR A 157 -22.98 15.55 1.45
CA TYR A 157 -23.08 16.58 0.42
C TYR A 157 -21.70 17.12 0.05
N ILE A 158 -21.61 17.77 -1.09
CA ILE A 158 -20.46 18.58 -1.50
C ILE A 158 -20.92 20.00 -1.78
N THR A 159 -20.04 20.98 -1.56
CA THR A 159 -20.22 22.36 -1.95
C THR A 159 -19.45 22.60 -3.25
N LYS A 160 -20.14 23.02 -4.32
CA LYS A 160 -19.49 23.42 -5.56
C LYS A 160 -18.77 24.76 -5.41
N GLU A 161 -17.96 25.12 -6.40
CA GLU A 161 -17.20 26.39 -6.41
C GLU A 161 -18.11 27.63 -6.35
N ASP A 162 -19.33 27.55 -6.91
CA ASP A 162 -20.36 28.60 -6.89
C ASP A 162 -21.15 28.66 -5.57
N GLY A 163 -20.85 27.79 -4.60
CA GLY A 163 -21.52 27.70 -3.31
C GLY A 163 -22.78 26.83 -3.30
N GLU A 164 -23.17 26.22 -4.43
CA GLU A 164 -24.29 25.29 -4.49
C GLU A 164 -23.99 24.01 -3.70
N LEU A 165 -24.93 23.59 -2.84
CA LEU A 165 -24.90 22.33 -2.12
C LEU A 165 -25.50 21.21 -2.96
N VAL A 166 -24.70 20.18 -3.25
CA VAL A 166 -25.17 18.96 -3.95
C VAL A 166 -25.27 17.82 -2.95
N ASN A 167 -26.48 17.35 -2.71
CA ASN A 167 -26.72 16.19 -1.86
C ASN A 167 -26.23 14.91 -2.55
N LEU A 168 -25.26 14.23 -1.93
CA LEU A 168 -24.80 12.91 -2.35
C LEU A 168 -25.63 11.80 -1.71
N LEU A 169 -26.13 12.03 -0.49
CA LEU A 169 -27.01 11.12 0.24
C LEU A 169 -28.27 11.89 0.69
N PRO A 170 -29.41 11.80 -0.03
CA PRO A 170 -30.63 12.53 0.29
C PRO A 170 -31.36 11.87 1.48
N VAL A 171 -30.82 12.04 2.68
CA VAL A 171 -31.19 11.37 3.94
C VAL A 171 -32.69 11.49 4.24
N LYS A 172 -33.28 12.71 4.08
CA LYS A 172 -34.66 12.97 4.36
C LYS A 172 -35.60 12.24 3.40
N GLU A 173 -35.28 12.27 2.12
CA GLU A 173 -36.08 11.64 1.06
C GLU A 173 -36.07 10.12 1.17
N LEU A 174 -34.92 9.54 1.60
CA LEU A 174 -34.73 8.11 1.81
C LEU A 174 -35.28 7.62 3.17
N GLY A 175 -35.76 8.52 4.04
CA GLY A 175 -36.24 8.15 5.39
C GLY A 175 -35.13 7.63 6.31
N LEU A 176 -33.89 8.00 6.06
CA LEU A 176 -32.76 7.62 6.90
C LEU A 176 -32.69 8.44 8.20
N PRO A 177 -31.99 7.97 9.24
CA PRO A 177 -31.85 8.71 10.49
C PRO A 177 -31.23 10.10 10.26
N GLN A 178 -31.89 11.14 10.78
CA GLN A 178 -31.54 12.56 10.56
C GLN A 178 -30.08 12.92 10.87
N LYS A 179 -29.43 12.21 11.79
CA LYS A 179 -28.01 12.41 12.12
C LYS A 179 -27.06 12.30 10.91
N TYR A 180 -27.44 11.59 9.86
CA TYR A 180 -26.66 11.42 8.64
C TYR A 180 -26.85 12.55 7.62
N SER A 181 -27.67 13.58 7.94
CA SER A 181 -27.76 14.79 7.13
C SER A 181 -26.60 15.76 7.33
N LEU A 182 -25.77 15.52 8.34
CA LEU A 182 -24.58 16.30 8.66
C LEU A 182 -23.34 15.42 8.51
N PRO A 183 -22.16 16.01 8.33
CA PRO A 183 -20.92 15.26 8.32
C PRO A 183 -20.77 14.44 9.60
N TRP A 184 -20.31 13.18 9.45
CA TRP A 184 -20.02 12.31 10.58
C TRP A 184 -18.60 11.78 10.54
N THR A 185 -18.01 11.64 11.73
CA THR A 185 -16.64 11.13 11.85
C THR A 185 -16.60 9.62 11.81
N HIS A 186 -15.58 9.08 11.14
CA HIS A 186 -15.23 7.65 11.16
C HIS A 186 -14.07 7.36 12.13
N GLY A 187 -13.76 8.31 13.02
CA GLY A 187 -12.68 8.19 14.00
C GLY A 187 -11.38 8.85 13.56
N LYS A 188 -10.30 8.43 14.22
CA LYS A 188 -8.94 8.87 13.91
C LYS A 188 -8.27 7.84 13.01
N HIS A 189 -7.59 8.31 11.99
CA HIS A 189 -6.73 7.49 11.16
C HIS A 189 -5.28 7.69 11.59
N ARG A 190 -4.60 6.60 11.93
CA ARG A 190 -3.18 6.60 12.30
C ARG A 190 -2.32 6.90 11.08
N VAL A 191 -1.27 7.71 11.28
CA VAL A 191 -0.24 8.00 10.32
C VAL A 191 1.11 7.75 10.97
N LEU A 192 1.83 6.74 10.52
CA LEU A 192 3.18 6.43 10.96
C LEU A 192 4.21 7.24 10.18
N VAL A 193 5.28 7.65 10.87
CA VAL A 193 6.36 8.45 10.29
C VAL A 193 7.71 7.97 10.81
N TYR A 194 8.57 7.50 9.90
CA TYR A 194 9.98 7.25 10.17
C TYR A 194 10.81 8.45 9.68
N LYS A 195 11.62 9.00 10.56
CA LYS A 195 12.64 10.00 10.22
C LYS A 195 13.95 9.28 9.99
N THR A 196 14.36 9.18 8.75
CA THR A 196 15.62 8.53 8.37
C THR A 196 16.66 9.58 7.96
N SER A 197 17.91 9.16 7.75
CA SER A 197 18.96 10.02 7.22
C SER A 197 18.76 10.40 5.75
N GLU A 198 17.99 9.59 5.01
CA GLU A 198 17.77 9.75 3.57
C GLU A 198 16.53 10.58 3.28
N GLU A 199 15.36 10.15 3.79
CA GLU A 199 14.06 10.76 3.54
C GLU A 199 13.11 10.51 4.72
N ILE A 200 11.99 11.23 4.73
CA ILE A 200 10.87 10.93 5.63
C ILE A 200 10.00 9.86 4.98
N ILE A 201 9.84 8.72 5.66
CA ILE A 201 8.95 7.64 5.22
C ILE A 201 7.69 7.70 6.04
N TRP A 202 6.52 7.83 5.40
CA TRP A 202 5.26 8.02 6.10
C TRP A 202 4.09 7.32 5.39
N GLY A 203 2.92 7.31 6.02
CA GLY A 203 1.68 6.81 5.44
C GLY A 203 1.72 5.31 5.14
N ILE A 204 1.25 4.91 3.96
CA ILE A 204 1.16 3.49 3.53
C ILE A 204 2.53 2.80 3.58
N THR A 205 3.57 3.47 3.10
CA THR A 205 4.93 2.91 3.07
C THR A 205 5.46 2.65 4.48
N ALA A 206 5.25 3.61 5.39
CA ALA A 206 5.63 3.44 6.80
C ALA A 206 4.82 2.33 7.49
N GLU A 207 3.53 2.21 7.19
CA GLU A 207 2.67 1.15 7.73
C GLU A 207 3.14 -0.24 7.30
N LEU A 208 3.47 -0.42 6.01
CA LEU A 208 3.95 -1.69 5.47
C LEU A 208 5.29 -2.12 6.07
N ILE A 209 6.26 -1.20 6.19
CA ILE A 209 7.56 -1.53 6.80
C ILE A 209 7.44 -1.76 8.31
N PHE A 210 6.54 -1.06 8.99
CA PHE A 210 6.25 -1.29 10.40
C PHE A 210 5.69 -2.69 10.64
N GLU A 211 4.74 -3.14 9.83
CA GLU A 211 4.19 -4.50 9.93
C GLU A 211 5.23 -5.57 9.61
N LEU A 212 6.14 -5.34 8.66
CA LEU A 212 7.26 -6.23 8.40
C LEU A 212 8.18 -6.32 9.63
N SER A 213 8.61 -5.18 10.18
CA SER A 213 9.49 -5.14 11.35
C SER A 213 8.89 -5.81 12.58
N LYS A 214 7.59 -5.65 12.79
CA LYS A 214 6.84 -6.31 13.86
C LYS A 214 6.84 -7.83 13.68
N LYS A 215 6.58 -8.33 12.46
CA LYS A 215 6.62 -9.77 12.17
C LYS A 215 8.01 -10.36 12.40
N LEU A 216 9.08 -9.63 12.07
CA LEU A 216 10.46 -10.06 12.33
C LEU A 216 10.73 -10.19 13.83
N LYS A 217 10.31 -9.21 14.65
CA LYS A 217 10.43 -9.27 16.10
C LYS A 217 9.69 -10.47 16.69
N GLU A 218 8.44 -10.68 16.27
CA GLU A 218 7.62 -11.81 16.74
C GLU A 218 8.22 -13.19 16.40
N GLN A 219 9.03 -13.29 15.34
CA GLN A 219 9.76 -14.53 15.00
C GLN A 219 10.99 -14.70 15.88
N SER A 220 11.77 -13.64 16.10
CA SER A 220 12.96 -13.70 16.98
C SER A 220 12.59 -14.08 18.41
N ASP A 221 11.44 -13.60 18.92
CA ASP A 221 10.95 -13.93 20.27
C ASP A 221 10.48 -15.39 20.40
N LYS A 222 10.18 -16.09 19.32
CA LYS A 222 9.76 -17.50 19.33
C LYS A 222 10.94 -18.48 19.21
N GLU A 223 12.10 -18.01 18.77
CA GLU A 223 13.31 -18.80 18.63
C GLU A 223 14.19 -18.75 19.89
N LEU A 224 13.85 -17.92 20.88
CA LEU A 224 14.46 -17.83 22.20
C LEU A 224 13.69 -18.65 23.23
#